data_abbc7440650cae799f17d565faa8cdb2
#
_entry.id   abbc7440650cae799f17d565faa8cdb2
#
_cell.length_a   1.000
_cell.length_b   1.000
_cell.length_c   1.000
_cell.angle_alpha   90.00
_cell.angle_beta   90.00
_cell.angle_gamma   90.00
#
_symmetry.space_group_name_H-M   'P 1'
#
loop_
_entity.id
_entity.type
_entity.pdbx_description
1 polymer ?
#
loop_
_entity_poly.entity_id
_entity_poly.type
_entity_poly.pdbx_seq_one_letter_code
_entity_poly.pdbx_strand_id
1 'polypeptide(L)'
;MKKQYIFILLGLLVFASLTYFIYYKIDKDNKHETAEAVLNRIFVVSNSEDIRMSYGQYSSGEWIQYLDMKVSPDYKTVLPQTLETITYIFPNSKVEKIETSESTLLYRITLEDGILFVNGSDMTPDNLRFIVHVSN
;
A
#
# COMPACT_ATOMS: atom_id res chain seq x y z
N MET A 1 50.64 -15.57 -0.53
CA MET A 1 49.73 -15.12 0.55
C MET A 1 48.80 -13.95 0.16
N LYS A 2 49.32 -12.85 -0.34
CA LYS A 2 48.48 -11.67 -0.70
C LYS A 2 47.37 -11.99 -1.72
N LYS A 3 47.58 -12.83 -2.72
CA LYS A 3 46.59 -13.22 -3.72
C LYS A 3 45.44 -14.05 -3.12
N GLN A 4 45.71 -14.90 -2.13
CA GLN A 4 44.70 -15.73 -1.48
C GLN A 4 43.72 -14.87 -0.64
N TYR A 5 44.20 -13.85 0.04
CA TYR A 5 43.38 -12.93 0.80
C TYR A 5 42.43 -12.11 -0.12
N ILE A 6 42.89 -11.74 -1.31
CA ILE A 6 42.07 -11.03 -2.29
C ILE A 6 40.93 -11.93 -2.76
N PHE A 7 41.15 -13.20 -3.03
CA PHE A 7 40.08 -14.12 -3.44
C PHE A 7 39.07 -14.38 -2.31
N ILE A 8 39.54 -14.49 -1.07
CA ILE A 8 38.67 -14.64 0.09
C ILE A 8 37.78 -13.37 0.25
N LEU A 9 38.40 -12.20 0.15
CA LEU A 9 37.67 -10.92 0.27
C LEU A 9 36.63 -10.75 -0.84
N LEU A 10 36.98 -11.10 -2.08
CA LEU A 10 36.03 -11.08 -3.20
C LEU A 10 34.88 -12.06 -3.00
N GLY A 11 35.17 -13.27 -2.51
CA GLY A 11 34.16 -14.28 -2.18
C GLY A 11 33.19 -13.78 -1.12
N LEU A 12 33.67 -13.13 -0.06
CA LEU A 12 32.85 -12.55 0.99
C LEU A 12 31.99 -11.39 0.47
N LEU A 13 32.53 -10.55 -0.40
CA LEU A 13 31.79 -9.47 -1.03
C LEU A 13 30.61 -9.97 -1.91
N VAL A 14 30.91 -11.00 -2.72
CA VAL A 14 29.88 -11.64 -3.57
C VAL A 14 28.82 -12.29 -2.72
N PHE A 15 29.20 -13.00 -1.67
CA PHE A 15 28.25 -13.64 -0.75
C PHE A 15 27.36 -12.62 -0.03
N ALA A 16 27.95 -11.54 0.48
CA ALA A 16 27.21 -10.45 1.13
C ALA A 16 26.21 -9.78 0.17
N SER A 17 26.65 -9.55 -1.08
CA SER A 17 25.78 -8.95 -2.11
C SER A 17 24.62 -9.85 -2.48
N LEU A 18 24.85 -11.17 -2.62
CA LEU A 18 23.80 -12.15 -2.90
C LEU A 18 22.80 -12.24 -1.74
N THR A 19 23.30 -12.30 -0.50
CA THR A 19 22.46 -12.34 0.70
C THR A 19 21.58 -11.10 0.79
N TYR A 20 22.14 -9.91 0.56
CA TYR A 20 21.40 -8.66 0.55
C TYR A 20 20.32 -8.64 -0.54
N PHE A 21 20.65 -9.10 -1.74
CA PHE A 21 19.71 -9.15 -2.86
C PHE A 21 18.54 -10.11 -2.59
N ILE A 22 18.82 -11.29 -2.03
CA ILE A 22 17.79 -12.26 -1.65
C ILE A 22 16.87 -11.67 -0.57
N TYR A 23 17.45 -11.08 0.47
CA TYR A 23 16.68 -10.44 1.54
C TYR A 23 15.80 -9.31 1.00
N TYR A 24 16.36 -8.45 0.16
CA TYR A 24 15.62 -7.37 -0.49
C TYR A 24 14.42 -7.88 -1.29
N LYS A 25 14.63 -8.94 -2.08
CA LYS A 25 13.56 -9.54 -2.88
C LYS A 25 12.44 -10.12 -2.01
N ILE A 26 12.80 -10.89 -0.97
CA ILE A 26 11.83 -11.49 -0.06
C ILE A 26 11.03 -10.43 0.68
N ASP A 27 11.68 -9.40 1.20
CA ASP A 27 11.01 -8.30 1.90
C ASP A 27 10.04 -7.55 0.98
N LYS A 28 10.46 -7.23 -0.24
CA LYS A 28 9.63 -6.62 -1.26
C LYS A 28 8.40 -7.45 -1.58
N ASP A 29 8.58 -8.75 -1.85
CA ASP A 29 7.49 -9.64 -2.24
C ASP A 29 6.49 -9.81 -1.08
N ASN A 30 6.95 -9.97 0.15
CA ASN A 30 6.08 -10.08 1.33
C ASN A 30 5.25 -8.82 1.55
N LYS A 31 5.84 -7.64 1.41
CA LYS A 31 5.12 -6.36 1.57
C LYS A 31 4.12 -6.13 0.45
N HIS A 32 4.46 -6.52 -0.77
CA HIS A 32 3.53 -6.48 -1.90
C HIS A 32 2.31 -7.38 -1.65
N GLU A 33 2.53 -8.63 -1.25
CA GLU A 33 1.45 -9.56 -0.92
C GLU A 33 0.57 -9.05 0.22
N THR A 34 1.17 -8.44 1.25
CA THR A 34 0.43 -7.84 2.36
C THR A 34 -0.46 -6.69 1.87
N ALA A 35 0.07 -5.79 1.05
CA ALA A 35 -0.70 -4.67 0.50
C ALA A 35 -1.85 -5.16 -0.40
N GLU A 36 -1.61 -6.13 -1.26
CA GLU A 36 -2.64 -6.74 -2.10
C GLU A 36 -3.71 -7.44 -1.26
N ALA A 37 -3.33 -8.17 -0.22
CA ALA A 37 -4.27 -8.83 0.67
C ALA A 37 -5.20 -7.83 1.37
N VAL A 38 -4.68 -6.68 1.82
CA VAL A 38 -5.49 -5.61 2.40
C VAL A 38 -6.52 -5.09 1.41
N LEU A 39 -6.08 -4.75 0.19
CA LEU A 39 -6.98 -4.24 -0.85
C LEU A 39 -8.01 -5.29 -1.28
N ASN A 40 -7.62 -6.54 -1.43
CA ASN A 40 -8.53 -7.62 -1.81
C ASN A 40 -9.62 -7.84 -0.76
N ARG A 41 -9.32 -7.73 0.53
CA ARG A 41 -10.33 -7.81 1.59
C ARG A 41 -11.38 -6.70 1.49
N ILE A 42 -10.96 -5.51 1.06
CA ILE A 42 -11.86 -4.36 0.89
C ILE A 42 -12.71 -4.53 -0.37
N PHE A 43 -12.13 -5.05 -1.45
CA PHE A 43 -12.73 -5.07 -2.79
C PHE A 43 -13.15 -6.45 -3.30
N VAL A 44 -13.29 -7.44 -2.43
CA VAL A 44 -13.82 -8.78 -2.81
C VAL A 44 -15.14 -8.72 -3.58
N VAL A 45 -15.90 -7.63 -3.44
CA VAL A 45 -17.22 -7.43 -4.07
C VAL A 45 -17.18 -6.36 -5.17
N SER A 46 -16.06 -5.66 -5.37
CA SER A 46 -15.99 -4.63 -6.42
C SER A 46 -15.82 -5.27 -7.79
N ASN A 47 -16.56 -4.72 -8.76
CA ASN A 47 -16.41 -5.12 -10.15
C ASN A 47 -15.05 -4.60 -10.67
N SER A 48 -14.34 -5.40 -11.46
CA SER A 48 -13.07 -4.97 -12.08
C SER A 48 -13.22 -3.72 -12.97
N GLU A 49 -14.42 -3.43 -13.45
CA GLU A 49 -14.73 -2.22 -14.21
C GLU A 49 -14.67 -0.94 -13.38
N ASP A 50 -14.83 -1.05 -12.06
CA ASP A 50 -14.73 0.09 -11.14
C ASP A 50 -13.28 0.48 -10.85
N ILE A 51 -12.33 -0.40 -11.09
CA ILE A 51 -10.90 -0.15 -10.90
C ILE A 51 -10.33 0.53 -12.13
N ARG A 52 -9.88 1.78 -11.96
CA ARG A 52 -9.26 2.57 -13.02
C ARG A 52 -7.78 2.30 -13.15
N MET A 53 -7.10 2.20 -12.02
CA MET A 53 -5.65 2.04 -11.98
C MET A 53 -5.23 1.37 -10.68
N SER A 54 -4.28 0.45 -10.79
CA SER A 54 -3.60 -0.14 -9.63
C SER A 54 -2.12 -0.27 -9.95
N TYR A 55 -1.27 0.26 -9.08
CA TYR A 55 0.18 0.12 -9.19
C TYR A 55 0.85 0.20 -7.83
N GLY A 56 2.00 -0.44 -7.71
CA GLY A 56 2.78 -0.45 -6.47
C GLY A 56 4.22 -0.04 -6.70
N GLN A 57 4.83 0.46 -5.64
CA GLN A 57 6.23 0.88 -5.63
C GLN A 57 6.91 0.43 -4.33
N TYR A 58 8.09 -0.15 -4.46
CA TYR A 58 8.97 -0.47 -3.34
C TYR A 58 10.15 0.50 -3.29
N SER A 59 10.33 1.14 -2.15
CA SER A 59 11.44 2.08 -1.93
C SER A 59 11.80 2.13 -0.45
N SER A 60 13.08 2.07 -0.14
CA SER A 60 13.62 2.23 1.23
C SER A 60 13.01 1.29 2.27
N GLY A 61 12.71 0.04 1.88
CA GLY A 61 12.10 -0.94 2.76
C GLY A 61 10.60 -0.77 2.98
N GLU A 62 9.94 0.04 2.16
CA GLU A 62 8.51 0.29 2.23
C GLU A 62 7.83 -0.07 0.91
N TRP A 63 6.62 -0.66 0.99
CA TRP A 63 5.76 -0.87 -0.17
C TRP A 63 4.58 0.07 -0.09
N ILE A 64 4.34 0.81 -1.18
CA ILE A 64 3.18 1.67 -1.34
C ILE A 64 2.37 1.17 -2.53
N GLN A 65 1.13 0.76 -2.27
CA GLN A 65 0.19 0.32 -3.30
C GLN A 65 -0.90 1.37 -3.47
N TYR A 66 -1.09 1.80 -4.72
CA TYR A 66 -2.15 2.74 -5.11
C TYR A 66 -3.25 1.99 -5.83
N LEU A 67 -4.49 2.37 -5.56
CA LEU A 67 -5.65 1.89 -6.30
C LEU A 67 -6.64 3.04 -6.47
N ASP A 68 -6.95 3.38 -7.72
CA ASP A 68 -7.98 4.33 -8.08
C ASP A 68 -9.24 3.60 -8.50
N MET A 69 -10.35 3.93 -7.84
CA MET A 69 -11.65 3.31 -8.07
C MET A 69 -12.66 4.36 -8.51
N LYS A 70 -13.42 4.01 -9.56
CA LYS A 70 -14.58 4.79 -9.98
C LYS A 70 -15.71 4.64 -8.98
N VAL A 71 -16.32 5.75 -8.58
CA VAL A 71 -17.47 5.80 -7.68
C VAL A 71 -18.60 6.60 -8.29
N SER A 72 -19.83 6.29 -7.88
CA SER A 72 -21.04 6.96 -8.35
C SER A 72 -22.01 7.14 -7.18
N PRO A 73 -22.67 8.30 -7.02
CA PRO A 73 -22.57 9.49 -7.89
C PRO A 73 -21.28 10.28 -7.71
N ASP A 74 -20.70 10.30 -6.51
CA ASP A 74 -19.45 10.97 -6.17
C ASP A 74 -18.81 10.37 -4.92
N TYR A 75 -17.55 10.76 -4.64
CA TYR A 75 -16.81 10.25 -3.50
C TYR A 75 -17.39 10.65 -2.14
N LYS A 76 -18.00 11.83 -2.03
CA LYS A 76 -18.61 12.31 -0.78
C LYS A 76 -19.78 11.44 -0.37
N THR A 77 -20.58 10.99 -1.33
CA THR A 77 -21.73 10.11 -1.11
C THR A 77 -21.31 8.70 -0.74
N VAL A 78 -20.26 8.17 -1.38
CA VAL A 78 -19.81 6.79 -1.20
C VAL A 78 -18.88 6.61 0.00
N LEU A 79 -18.12 7.63 0.35
CA LEU A 79 -17.07 7.57 1.39
C LEU A 79 -17.56 7.09 2.76
N PRO A 80 -18.70 7.57 3.32
CA PRO A 80 -19.17 7.09 4.63
C PRO A 80 -19.42 5.59 4.66
N GLN A 81 -20.05 5.03 3.65
CA GLN A 81 -20.29 3.59 3.54
C GLN A 81 -18.99 2.81 3.34
N THR A 82 -18.06 3.37 2.57
CA THR A 82 -16.73 2.78 2.38
C THR A 82 -15.96 2.67 3.69
N LEU A 83 -15.96 3.74 4.50
CA LEU A 83 -15.31 3.74 5.81
C LEU A 83 -15.97 2.75 6.78
N GLU A 84 -17.29 2.65 6.79
CA GLU A 84 -18.04 1.68 7.57
C GLU A 84 -17.66 0.24 7.18
N THR A 85 -17.59 -0.04 5.89
CA THR A 85 -17.17 -1.35 5.36
C THR A 85 -15.74 -1.68 5.80
N ILE A 86 -14.81 -0.74 5.70
CA ILE A 86 -13.42 -0.94 6.13
C ILE A 86 -13.34 -1.24 7.63
N THR A 87 -14.08 -0.50 8.44
CA THR A 87 -14.14 -0.73 9.89
C THR A 87 -14.74 -2.09 10.24
N TYR A 88 -15.70 -2.55 9.48
CA TYR A 88 -16.28 -3.88 9.64
C TYR A 88 -15.28 -5.00 9.31
N ILE A 89 -14.54 -4.84 8.20
CA ILE A 89 -13.52 -5.82 7.74
C ILE A 89 -12.31 -5.84 8.69
N PHE A 90 -11.93 -4.67 9.20
CA PHE A 90 -10.79 -4.49 10.10
C PHE A 90 -11.26 -3.91 11.46
N PRO A 91 -11.85 -4.73 12.35
CA PRO A 91 -12.49 -4.23 13.57
C PRO A 91 -11.53 -3.58 14.56
N ASN A 92 -10.24 -3.91 14.49
CA ASN A 92 -9.19 -3.31 15.33
C ASN A 92 -8.53 -2.08 14.68
N SER A 93 -9.04 -1.62 13.56
CA SER A 93 -8.51 -0.44 12.87
C SER A 93 -8.85 0.86 13.59
N LYS A 94 -7.95 1.84 13.46
CA LYS A 94 -8.17 3.20 13.95
C LYS A 94 -8.34 4.14 12.76
N VAL A 95 -9.49 4.79 12.69
CA VAL A 95 -9.82 5.75 11.63
C VAL A 95 -9.62 7.17 12.11
N GLU A 96 -8.83 7.94 11.37
CA GLU A 96 -8.55 9.35 11.64
C GLU A 96 -8.83 10.18 10.39
N LYS A 97 -9.61 11.25 10.53
CA LYS A 97 -9.76 12.25 9.47
C LYS A 97 -8.56 13.19 9.50
N ILE A 98 -7.88 13.32 8.37
CA ILE A 98 -6.81 14.31 8.20
C ILE A 98 -7.43 15.53 7.51
N GLU A 99 -7.40 16.68 8.18
CA GLU A 99 -7.87 17.93 7.59
C GLU A 99 -6.88 18.36 6.50
N THR A 100 -7.37 18.43 5.27
CA THR A 100 -6.59 18.90 4.13
C THR A 100 -7.13 20.21 3.58
N SER A 101 -8.33 20.18 2.99
CA SER A 101 -9.03 21.36 2.49
C SER A 101 -10.54 21.04 2.35
N GLU A 102 -11.37 22.06 2.08
CA GLU A 102 -12.79 21.85 1.81
C GLU A 102 -13.05 20.99 0.57
N SER A 103 -12.09 20.99 -0.37
CA SER A 103 -12.18 20.28 -1.65
C SER A 103 -11.53 18.90 -1.65
N THR A 104 -10.93 18.47 -0.54
CA THR A 104 -10.24 17.17 -0.44
C THR A 104 -10.49 16.55 0.91
N LEU A 105 -10.99 15.30 0.91
CA LEU A 105 -11.17 14.48 2.10
C LEU A 105 -10.10 13.40 2.11
N LEU A 106 -9.38 13.31 3.22
CA LEU A 106 -8.35 12.30 3.46
C LEU A 106 -8.56 11.64 4.82
N TYR A 107 -8.63 10.32 4.80
CA TYR A 107 -8.70 9.50 6.01
C TYR A 107 -7.48 8.60 6.10
N ARG A 108 -6.94 8.50 7.30
CA ARG A 108 -5.88 7.57 7.66
C ARG A 108 -6.48 6.46 8.51
N ILE A 109 -6.26 5.23 8.10
CA ILE A 109 -6.76 4.04 8.78
C ILE A 109 -5.55 3.20 9.15
N THR A 110 -5.27 3.11 10.45
CA THR A 110 -4.19 2.29 10.97
C THR A 110 -4.68 0.85 11.10
N LEU A 111 -4.02 -0.06 10.40
CA LEU A 111 -4.26 -1.50 10.39
C LEU A 111 -3.15 -2.24 11.15
N GLU A 112 -3.35 -3.52 11.44
CA GLU A 112 -2.29 -4.37 12.02
C GLU A 112 -1.08 -4.51 11.09
N ASP A 113 -1.33 -4.63 9.78
CA ASP A 113 -0.31 -4.90 8.76
C ASP A 113 0.19 -3.66 8.02
N GLY A 114 -0.32 -2.47 8.35
CA GLY A 114 0.07 -1.25 7.66
C GLY A 114 -0.89 -0.10 7.86
N ILE A 115 -0.80 0.88 6.98
CA ILE A 115 -1.64 2.07 6.99
C ILE A 115 -2.38 2.15 5.66
N LEU A 116 -3.70 2.36 5.74
CA LEU A 116 -4.54 2.62 4.57
C LEU A 116 -4.95 4.09 4.58
N PHE A 117 -4.71 4.77 3.48
CA PHE A 117 -5.26 6.10 3.22
C PHE A 117 -6.42 6.00 2.23
N VAL A 118 -7.50 6.73 2.50
CA VAL A 118 -8.64 6.87 1.59
C VAL A 118 -8.79 8.34 1.27
N ASN A 119 -8.67 8.68 -0.01
CA ASN A 119 -8.64 10.06 -0.49
C ASN A 119 -9.70 10.28 -1.57
N GLY A 120 -10.44 11.37 -1.44
CA GLY A 120 -11.35 11.89 -2.45
C GLY A 120 -11.13 13.38 -2.68
N SER A 121 -11.33 13.85 -3.92
CA SER A 121 -11.12 15.24 -4.31
C SER A 121 -12.23 15.76 -5.21
N ASP A 122 -12.61 17.01 -5.03
CA ASP A 122 -13.60 17.70 -5.89
C ASP A 122 -13.07 17.89 -7.33
N MET A 123 -11.74 17.76 -7.56
CA MET A 123 -11.16 17.78 -8.91
C MET A 123 -11.46 16.48 -9.69
N THR A 124 -11.69 15.38 -8.99
CA THR A 124 -12.06 14.07 -9.54
C THR A 124 -13.17 13.45 -8.69
N PRO A 125 -14.38 14.01 -8.73
CA PRO A 125 -15.46 13.66 -7.79
C PRO A 125 -15.96 12.21 -7.93
N ASP A 126 -15.73 11.59 -9.09
CA ASP A 126 -16.10 10.21 -9.39
C ASP A 126 -14.94 9.21 -9.12
N ASN A 127 -13.95 9.61 -8.32
CA ASN A 127 -12.81 8.78 -7.98
C ASN A 127 -12.56 8.73 -6.47
N LEU A 128 -12.32 7.52 -5.94
CA LEU A 128 -11.69 7.30 -4.64
C LEU A 128 -10.32 6.67 -4.84
N ARG A 129 -9.32 7.23 -4.18
CA ARG A 129 -7.97 6.67 -4.16
C ARG A 129 -7.71 5.99 -2.83
N PHE A 130 -7.27 4.75 -2.92
CA PHE A 130 -6.81 3.94 -1.79
C PHE A 130 -5.29 3.80 -1.88
N ILE A 131 -4.61 4.03 -0.78
CA ILE A 131 -3.16 3.93 -0.69
C ILE A 131 -2.82 3.06 0.50
N VAL A 132 -2.28 1.87 0.26
CA VAL A 132 -1.79 0.98 1.32
C VAL A 132 -0.29 1.17 1.46
N HIS A 133 0.14 1.50 2.66
CA HIS A 133 1.53 1.68 3.02
C HIS A 133 1.95 0.58 4.00
N VAL A 134 2.86 -0.28 3.56
CA VAL A 134 3.43 -1.38 4.37
C VAL A 134 4.89 -1.08 4.64
N SER A 135 5.21 -0.88 5.91
CA SER A 135 6.58 -0.65 6.41
C SER A 135 6.93 -1.68 7.50
N ASN A 136 8.14 -1.66 7.96
CA ASN A 136 8.56 -2.47 9.10
C ASN A 136 8.03 -1.91 10.42
#